data_6f0df62451e384deff130e598ca4a135
#
_entry.id   6f0df62451e384deff130e598ca4a135
#
_cell.length_a   1.000
_cell.length_b   1.000
_cell.length_c   1.000
_cell.angle_alpha   90.00
_cell.angle_beta   90.00
_cell.angle_gamma   90.00
#
_symmetry.space_group_name_H-M   'P 1'
#
loop_
_entity.id
_entity.type
_entity.pdbx_description
1 polymer ?
#
loop_
_entity_poly.entity_id
_entity_poly.type
_entity_poly.pdbx_seq_one_letter_code
_entity_poly.pdbx_strand_id
1 'polypeptide(L)'
;MKSLNCKNCGAAMYLDTSAMTAHCRFCGSKHMLNREDTDFFRDYYSTLTDLISPVKNEQQRKKTADRVWSKAQSMTFESVDGTELEIRYLHSHMMDGVKIYAARRNVVFHFAQGDEGKAERFRKTSSMLDYPSADTKKLSNFFPNIIGGFSLRDGSSLLVISKDENEYPLRLFQGLSGRHTAWIISRIENLCCVLEYSGLVHPQIGIDTLYINPFLHQANLYGGWWLAGRKNSLMPGGQTFLEPEMNLMGIRRTAANVSGYGDIGQVSGSERLPAVIADFIKGKPREDAYEDFALWDETLIKAYGERKFIEFDTDDSKIYGEG
;
A
#
# COMPACT_ATOMS: atom_id res chain seq x y z
N MET A 1 22.52 -16.58 11.00
CA MET A 1 22.57 -16.09 9.61
C MET A 1 22.39 -14.59 9.67
N LYS A 2 23.41 -13.79 9.35
CA LYS A 2 23.27 -12.31 9.33
C LYS A 2 22.56 -11.93 8.03
N SER A 3 21.32 -11.51 8.09
CA SER A 3 20.66 -10.84 6.95
C SER A 3 20.90 -9.35 7.06
N LEU A 4 21.24 -8.69 5.97
CA LEU A 4 21.31 -7.25 5.94
C LEU A 4 19.87 -6.73 5.75
N ASN A 5 19.30 -6.23 6.83
CA ASN A 5 17.96 -5.68 6.82
C ASN A 5 18.00 -4.16 6.87
N CYS A 6 17.11 -3.52 6.16
CA CYS A 6 16.96 -2.08 6.18
C CYS A 6 16.62 -1.60 7.60
N LYS A 7 17.42 -0.68 8.13
CA LYS A 7 17.18 -0.10 9.47
C LYS A 7 15.85 0.64 9.56
N ASN A 8 15.32 1.13 8.42
CA ASN A 8 14.07 1.87 8.40
C ASN A 8 12.83 1.01 8.25
N CYS A 9 12.93 -0.15 7.58
CA CYS A 9 11.72 -0.93 7.26
C CYS A 9 11.85 -2.43 7.50
N GLY A 10 13.02 -2.91 7.92
CA GLY A 10 13.27 -4.32 8.20
C GLY A 10 13.37 -5.24 6.98
N ALA A 11 13.10 -4.74 5.77
CA ALA A 11 13.18 -5.54 4.56
C ALA A 11 14.63 -5.89 4.18
N ALA A 12 14.83 -7.01 3.49
CA ALA A 12 16.12 -7.36 2.94
C ALA A 12 16.63 -6.29 1.97
N MET A 13 17.91 -5.93 2.08
CA MET A 13 18.54 -4.92 1.25
C MET A 13 19.34 -5.54 0.13
N TYR A 14 19.39 -4.84 -1.01
CA TYR A 14 20.27 -5.19 -2.11
C TYR A 14 21.63 -4.53 -1.93
N LEU A 15 22.66 -5.33 -2.09
CA LEU A 15 24.05 -4.90 -2.04
C LEU A 15 24.49 -4.38 -3.39
N ASP A 16 25.00 -3.16 -3.41
CA ASP A 16 25.90 -2.70 -4.47
C ASP A 16 27.33 -2.90 -3.97
N THR A 17 27.91 -4.03 -4.34
CA THR A 17 29.27 -4.40 -3.93
C THR A 17 30.33 -3.46 -4.49
N SER A 18 30.02 -2.72 -5.56
CA SER A 18 30.96 -1.75 -6.16
C SER A 18 30.99 -0.43 -5.40
N ALA A 19 29.89 -0.06 -4.77
CA ALA A 19 29.74 1.21 -4.05
C ALA A 19 29.81 1.07 -2.52
N MET A 20 30.02 -0.12 -1.99
CA MET A 20 29.97 -0.44 -0.54
C MET A 20 28.70 0.10 0.14
N THR A 21 27.59 0.09 -0.60
CA THR A 21 26.30 0.55 -0.12
C THR A 21 25.25 -0.53 -0.27
N ALA A 22 24.31 -0.57 0.64
CA ALA A 22 23.11 -1.37 0.51
C ALA A 22 21.91 -0.45 0.23
N HIS A 23 21.10 -0.87 -0.71
CA HIS A 23 19.91 -0.13 -1.11
C HIS A 23 18.66 -0.93 -0.76
N CYS A 24 17.75 -0.32 0.00
CA CYS A 24 16.47 -0.92 0.28
C CYS A 24 15.49 -0.64 -0.87
N ARG A 25 15.09 -1.67 -1.61
CA ARG A 25 14.09 -1.54 -2.68
C ARG A 25 12.69 -1.18 -2.18
N PHE A 26 12.43 -1.35 -0.89
CA PHE A 26 11.11 -1.14 -0.30
C PHE A 26 10.87 0.29 0.15
N CYS A 27 11.85 0.91 0.83
CA CYS A 27 11.73 2.27 1.33
C CYS A 27 12.71 3.26 0.69
N GLY A 28 13.53 2.82 -0.28
CA GLY A 28 14.51 3.67 -0.94
C GLY A 28 15.74 4.03 -0.10
N SER A 29 15.80 3.63 1.18
CA SER A 29 16.92 3.98 2.06
C SER A 29 18.23 3.39 1.57
N LYS A 30 19.31 4.19 1.62
CA LYS A 30 20.68 3.76 1.38
C LYS A 30 21.41 3.67 2.71
N HIS A 31 22.15 2.59 2.92
CA HIS A 31 22.97 2.37 4.10
C HIS A 31 24.41 2.09 3.66
N MET A 32 25.38 2.71 4.34
CA MET A 32 26.78 2.35 4.16
C MET A 32 27.06 1.02 4.85
N LEU A 33 27.79 0.15 4.18
CA LEU A 33 28.22 -1.15 4.68
C LEU A 33 29.61 -1.04 5.26
N ASN A 34 29.85 -1.77 6.34
CA ASN A 34 31.20 -2.03 6.79
C ASN A 34 31.82 -3.17 5.94
N ARG A 35 33.17 -3.33 6.07
CA ARG A 35 33.90 -4.31 5.27
C ARG A 35 33.51 -5.76 5.59
N GLU A 36 33.23 -6.06 6.85
CA GLU A 36 32.83 -7.40 7.31
C GLU A 36 31.44 -7.80 6.77
N ASP A 37 30.50 -6.83 6.71
CA ASP A 37 29.18 -7.05 6.11
C ASP A 37 29.30 -7.35 4.61
N THR A 38 30.20 -6.66 3.90
CA THR A 38 30.38 -6.81 2.45
C THR A 38 30.94 -8.19 2.09
N ASP A 39 31.92 -8.70 2.80
CA ASP A 39 32.55 -10.01 2.53
C ASP A 39 31.58 -11.15 2.85
N PHE A 40 30.88 -11.08 3.98
CA PHE A 40 29.86 -12.05 4.35
C PHE A 40 28.74 -12.18 3.30
N PHE A 41 28.26 -11.06 2.77
CA PHE A 41 27.17 -11.07 1.78
C PHE A 41 27.62 -11.52 0.39
N ARG A 42 28.87 -11.32 0.01
CA ARG A 42 29.40 -11.86 -1.25
C ARG A 42 29.35 -13.38 -1.25
N ASP A 43 29.80 -14.01 -0.16
CA ASP A 43 29.80 -15.46 -0.02
C ASP A 43 28.37 -16.02 0.11
N TYR A 44 27.50 -15.30 0.81
CA TYR A 44 26.09 -15.68 0.98
C TYR A 44 25.32 -15.63 -0.34
N TYR A 45 25.49 -14.59 -1.16
CA TYR A 45 24.82 -14.51 -2.47
C TYR A 45 25.31 -15.56 -3.45
N SER A 46 26.57 -15.94 -3.43
CA SER A 46 27.06 -17.03 -4.27
C SER A 46 26.41 -18.37 -3.90
N THR A 47 26.18 -18.61 -2.61
CA THR A 47 25.53 -19.83 -2.10
C THR A 47 24.01 -19.84 -2.31
N LEU A 48 23.34 -18.67 -2.25
CA LEU A 48 21.89 -18.55 -2.45
C LEU A 48 21.47 -18.71 -3.92
N THR A 49 22.31 -18.27 -4.87
CA THR A 49 22.04 -18.45 -6.31
C THR A 49 21.99 -19.93 -6.67
N ASP A 50 22.66 -20.80 -5.92
CA ASP A 50 22.69 -22.23 -6.15
C ASP A 50 21.54 -22.97 -5.43
N LEU A 51 21.00 -22.43 -4.35
CA LEU A 51 20.02 -23.10 -3.47
C LEU A 51 18.56 -22.69 -3.66
N ILE A 52 18.29 -21.49 -4.16
CA ILE A 52 16.92 -21.02 -4.34
C ILE A 52 16.71 -20.67 -5.81
N SER A 53 15.90 -21.48 -6.48
CA SER A 53 15.38 -21.11 -7.80
C SER A 53 14.12 -20.24 -7.60
N PRO A 54 14.24 -18.89 -7.56
CA PRO A 54 13.09 -17.98 -7.50
C PRO A 54 12.16 -18.22 -8.71
N VAL A 55 12.76 -18.69 -9.81
CA VAL A 55 12.09 -18.97 -11.09
C VAL A 55 10.97 -20.01 -10.96
N LYS A 56 11.15 -21.07 -10.15
CA LYS A 56 10.09 -22.09 -10.00
C LYS A 56 8.86 -21.54 -9.25
N ASN A 57 9.07 -20.79 -8.17
CA ASN A 57 7.97 -20.20 -7.40
C ASN A 57 7.25 -19.12 -8.20
N GLU A 58 7.97 -18.33 -8.98
CA GLU A 58 7.38 -17.28 -9.83
C GLU A 58 6.58 -17.87 -10.98
N GLN A 59 7.11 -18.90 -11.67
CA GLN A 59 6.37 -19.60 -12.72
C GLN A 59 5.11 -20.29 -12.19
N GLN A 60 5.18 -20.90 -11.00
CA GLN A 60 4.01 -21.52 -10.39
C GLN A 60 2.97 -20.48 -10.00
N ARG A 61 3.37 -19.36 -9.39
CA ARG A 61 2.48 -18.23 -9.08
C ARG A 61 1.81 -17.68 -10.34
N LYS A 62 2.57 -17.47 -11.41
CA LYS A 62 2.03 -17.02 -12.70
C LYS A 62 0.97 -17.96 -13.25
N LYS A 63 1.22 -19.28 -13.24
CA LYS A 63 0.23 -20.28 -13.67
C LYS A 63 -1.04 -20.24 -12.81
N THR A 64 -0.89 -20.09 -11.49
CA THR A 64 -2.03 -19.95 -10.57
C THR A 64 -2.80 -18.67 -10.86
N ALA A 65 -2.11 -17.53 -11.03
CA ALA A 65 -2.72 -16.27 -11.41
C ALA A 65 -3.50 -16.40 -12.74
N ASP A 66 -2.88 -16.96 -13.80
CA ASP A 66 -3.55 -17.12 -15.11
C ASP A 66 -4.83 -17.97 -14.99
N ARG A 67 -4.81 -19.03 -14.17
CA ARG A 67 -5.99 -19.87 -13.90
C ARG A 67 -7.10 -19.09 -13.19
N VAL A 68 -6.76 -18.31 -12.15
CA VAL A 68 -7.73 -17.49 -11.40
C VAL A 68 -8.29 -16.40 -12.31
N TRP A 69 -7.43 -15.68 -13.05
CA TRP A 69 -7.84 -14.62 -13.96
C TRP A 69 -8.62 -15.12 -15.20
N SER A 70 -8.54 -16.40 -15.55
CA SER A 70 -9.39 -16.96 -16.61
C SER A 70 -10.89 -16.91 -16.24
N LYS A 71 -11.21 -16.88 -14.94
CA LYS A 71 -12.58 -16.81 -14.40
C LYS A 71 -13.00 -15.37 -14.04
N ALA A 72 -12.21 -14.36 -14.38
CA ALA A 72 -12.50 -12.98 -14.08
C ALA A 72 -13.86 -12.55 -14.67
N GLN A 73 -14.62 -11.81 -13.87
CA GLN A 73 -15.83 -11.14 -14.36
C GLN A 73 -15.48 -10.05 -15.36
N SER A 74 -16.38 -9.73 -16.28
CA SER A 74 -16.22 -8.60 -17.17
C SER A 74 -17.38 -7.62 -17.07
N MET A 75 -17.08 -6.35 -17.35
CA MET A 75 -18.03 -5.26 -17.46
C MET A 75 -17.65 -4.43 -18.69
N THR A 76 -18.63 -4.16 -19.54
CA THR A 76 -18.44 -3.34 -20.73
C THR A 76 -19.09 -1.97 -20.55
N PHE A 77 -18.39 -0.94 -20.97
CA PHE A 77 -18.84 0.45 -20.99
C PHE A 77 -18.71 0.99 -22.41
N GLU A 78 -19.55 1.94 -22.76
CA GLU A 78 -19.50 2.62 -24.04
C GLU A 78 -19.08 4.07 -23.80
N SER A 79 -17.96 4.49 -24.40
CA SER A 79 -17.50 5.87 -24.31
C SER A 79 -18.31 6.79 -25.25
N VAL A 80 -18.23 8.10 -25.04
CA VAL A 80 -18.96 9.09 -25.86
C VAL A 80 -18.57 9.06 -27.33
N ASP A 81 -17.38 8.58 -27.67
CA ASP A 81 -16.91 8.42 -29.06
C ASP A 81 -17.32 7.07 -29.71
N GLY A 82 -18.06 6.23 -28.96
CA GLY A 82 -18.54 4.93 -29.42
C GLY A 82 -17.55 3.78 -29.22
N THR A 83 -16.44 4.01 -28.54
CA THR A 83 -15.49 2.93 -28.21
C THR A 83 -16.04 2.07 -27.07
N GLU A 84 -16.05 0.76 -27.28
CA GLU A 84 -16.34 -0.20 -26.21
C GLU A 84 -15.11 -0.40 -25.32
N LEU A 85 -15.32 -0.29 -24.00
CA LEU A 85 -14.29 -0.44 -22.97
C LEU A 85 -14.65 -1.64 -22.11
N GLU A 86 -13.93 -2.75 -22.22
CA GLU A 86 -14.10 -3.92 -21.38
C GLU A 86 -13.14 -3.88 -20.18
N ILE A 87 -13.69 -4.06 -18.97
CA ILE A 87 -12.93 -4.20 -17.74
C ILE A 87 -13.10 -5.62 -17.23
N ARG A 88 -12.00 -6.37 -17.13
CA ARG A 88 -11.95 -7.68 -16.48
C ARG A 88 -11.41 -7.54 -15.07
N TYR A 89 -12.16 -8.04 -14.07
CA TYR A 89 -11.83 -7.87 -12.66
C TYR A 89 -12.18 -9.12 -11.84
N LEU A 90 -11.44 -9.32 -10.75
CA LEU A 90 -11.73 -10.37 -9.75
C LEU A 90 -12.40 -9.82 -8.49
N HIS A 91 -12.22 -8.54 -8.22
CA HIS A 91 -12.82 -7.89 -7.06
C HIS A 91 -13.33 -6.51 -7.42
N SER A 92 -14.47 -6.14 -6.82
CA SER A 92 -14.99 -4.78 -6.90
C SER A 92 -15.71 -4.40 -5.62
N HIS A 93 -15.72 -3.12 -5.28
CA HIS A 93 -16.42 -2.59 -4.13
C HIS A 93 -16.90 -1.16 -4.39
N MET A 94 -17.79 -0.69 -3.53
CA MET A 94 -18.27 0.70 -3.52
C MET A 94 -17.58 1.49 -2.42
N MET A 95 -17.21 2.72 -2.71
CA MET A 95 -16.70 3.67 -1.73
C MET A 95 -17.19 5.07 -2.06
N ASP A 96 -17.93 5.69 -1.17
CA ASP A 96 -18.49 7.05 -1.34
C ASP A 96 -19.22 7.25 -2.71
N GLY A 97 -20.02 6.26 -3.12
CA GLY A 97 -20.74 6.27 -4.38
C GLY A 97 -19.90 5.91 -5.62
N VAL A 98 -18.58 5.77 -5.48
CA VAL A 98 -17.67 5.39 -6.58
C VAL A 98 -17.51 3.88 -6.60
N LYS A 99 -17.75 3.25 -7.76
CA LYS A 99 -17.49 1.82 -7.97
C LYS A 99 -16.02 1.63 -8.36
N ILE A 100 -15.33 0.76 -7.63
CA ILE A 100 -13.91 0.49 -7.82
C ILE A 100 -13.74 -0.95 -8.29
N TYR A 101 -13.05 -1.15 -9.41
CA TYR A 101 -12.74 -2.45 -9.97
C TYR A 101 -11.25 -2.73 -9.86
N ALA A 102 -10.88 -3.83 -9.21
CA ALA A 102 -9.52 -4.32 -9.16
C ALA A 102 -9.26 -5.25 -10.35
N ALA A 103 -8.77 -4.69 -11.44
CA ALA A 103 -8.32 -5.43 -12.61
C ALA A 103 -6.90 -5.96 -12.42
N ARG A 104 -6.39 -6.80 -13.34
CA ARG A 104 -5.09 -7.47 -13.17
C ARG A 104 -3.93 -6.47 -13.05
N ARG A 105 -3.89 -5.45 -13.91
CA ARG A 105 -2.81 -4.44 -13.97
C ARG A 105 -3.30 -3.00 -13.80
N ASN A 106 -4.56 -2.85 -13.43
CA ASN A 106 -5.19 -1.55 -13.30
C ASN A 106 -6.14 -1.52 -12.12
N VAL A 107 -6.38 -0.32 -11.57
CA VAL A 107 -7.57 -0.03 -10.79
C VAL A 107 -8.43 0.93 -11.58
N VAL A 108 -9.71 0.62 -11.71
CA VAL A 108 -10.65 1.45 -12.46
C VAL A 108 -11.69 2.00 -11.49
N PHE A 109 -11.82 3.32 -11.49
CA PHE A 109 -12.82 4.05 -10.71
C PHE A 109 -13.94 4.46 -11.65
N HIS A 110 -15.15 4.04 -11.36
CA HIS A 110 -16.35 4.42 -12.08
C HIS A 110 -17.14 5.42 -11.24
N PHE A 111 -17.20 6.64 -11.71
CA PHE A 111 -17.93 7.76 -11.13
C PHE A 111 -19.30 7.83 -11.81
N ALA A 112 -20.37 7.80 -11.03
CA ALA A 112 -21.73 7.89 -11.56
C ALA A 112 -21.99 9.25 -12.23
N GLN A 113 -23.03 9.34 -13.03
CA GLN A 113 -23.51 10.62 -13.59
C GLN A 113 -23.75 11.63 -12.46
N GLY A 114 -23.19 12.83 -12.60
CA GLY A 114 -23.23 13.90 -11.58
C GLY A 114 -22.03 13.89 -10.62
N ASP A 115 -21.16 12.88 -10.69
CA ASP A 115 -19.95 12.74 -9.86
C ASP A 115 -18.65 13.16 -10.60
N GLU A 116 -18.76 13.86 -11.73
CA GLU A 116 -17.59 14.30 -12.53
C GLU A 116 -16.60 15.13 -11.70
N GLY A 117 -17.12 15.91 -10.76
CA GLY A 117 -16.31 16.67 -9.80
C GLY A 117 -15.45 15.80 -8.91
N LYS A 118 -15.81 14.55 -8.62
CA LYS A 118 -14.98 13.59 -7.86
C LYS A 118 -13.79 13.15 -8.72
N ALA A 119 -14.02 12.81 -10.00
CA ALA A 119 -12.95 12.41 -10.91
C ALA A 119 -11.92 13.52 -11.12
N GLU A 120 -12.38 14.76 -11.28
CA GLU A 120 -11.50 15.93 -11.40
C GLU A 120 -10.70 16.17 -10.12
N ARG A 121 -11.34 16.12 -8.94
CA ARG A 121 -10.65 16.22 -7.65
C ARG A 121 -9.62 15.13 -7.47
N PHE A 122 -9.92 13.87 -7.83
CA PHE A 122 -8.95 12.79 -7.80
C PHE A 122 -7.67 13.18 -8.54
N ARG A 123 -7.79 13.61 -9.82
CA ARG A 123 -6.65 14.04 -10.64
C ARG A 123 -5.88 15.19 -9.99
N LYS A 124 -6.61 16.22 -9.60
CA LYS A 124 -6.03 17.43 -8.99
C LYS A 124 -5.29 17.11 -7.70
N THR A 125 -5.93 16.41 -6.77
CA THR A 125 -5.35 16.18 -5.45
C THR A 125 -4.17 15.21 -5.49
N SER A 126 -4.26 14.12 -6.27
CA SER A 126 -3.14 13.19 -6.41
C SER A 126 -1.92 13.83 -7.11
N SER A 127 -2.11 14.83 -7.97
CA SER A 127 -1.03 15.57 -8.61
C SER A 127 -0.35 16.60 -7.71
N MET A 128 -0.89 16.87 -6.51
CA MET A 128 -0.32 17.84 -5.54
C MET A 128 0.76 17.23 -4.64
N LEU A 129 1.04 15.94 -4.80
CA LEU A 129 2.12 15.28 -4.06
C LEU A 129 3.47 15.88 -4.42
N ASP A 130 4.27 16.16 -3.39
CA ASP A 130 5.60 16.73 -3.50
C ASP A 130 6.61 15.86 -2.76
N TYR A 131 7.88 15.95 -3.13
CA TYR A 131 8.95 15.09 -2.63
C TYR A 131 10.21 15.91 -2.38
N PRO A 132 10.85 15.80 -1.21
CA PRO A 132 11.97 16.66 -0.83
C PRO A 132 13.24 16.47 -1.69
N SER A 133 13.35 15.36 -2.42
CA SER A 133 14.52 15.08 -3.25
C SER A 133 14.19 14.13 -4.40
N ALA A 134 15.10 14.03 -5.38
CA ALA A 134 14.99 13.07 -6.48
C ALA A 134 14.97 11.60 -5.98
N ASP A 135 15.67 11.29 -4.90
CA ASP A 135 15.65 9.95 -4.32
C ASP A 135 14.31 9.61 -3.67
N THR A 136 13.70 10.57 -2.97
CA THR A 136 12.37 10.41 -2.35
C THR A 136 11.26 10.44 -3.38
N LYS A 137 11.47 11.02 -4.57
CA LYS A 137 10.52 10.99 -5.68
C LYS A 137 10.14 9.56 -6.11
N LYS A 138 10.99 8.57 -5.83
CA LYS A 138 10.65 7.15 -6.04
C LYS A 138 9.44 6.68 -5.21
N LEU A 139 9.11 7.38 -4.13
CA LEU A 139 7.91 7.14 -3.34
C LEU A 139 6.62 7.44 -4.12
N SER A 140 6.69 8.20 -5.23
CA SER A 140 5.55 8.42 -6.12
C SER A 140 4.96 7.12 -6.67
N ASN A 141 5.74 6.04 -6.74
CA ASN A 141 5.26 4.73 -7.18
C ASN A 141 4.23 4.10 -6.23
N PHE A 142 4.11 4.61 -5.00
CA PHE A 142 3.12 4.15 -4.03
C PHE A 142 1.81 4.94 -4.06
N PHE A 143 1.68 5.84 -5.02
CA PHE A 143 0.53 6.71 -5.23
C PHE A 143 -0.04 6.52 -6.64
N PRO A 144 -1.24 7.07 -6.95
CA PRO A 144 -1.88 6.81 -8.23
C PRO A 144 -1.05 7.30 -9.43
N ASN A 145 -0.78 6.41 -10.37
CA ASN A 145 -0.31 6.75 -11.69
C ASN A 145 -1.47 6.65 -12.69
N ILE A 146 -2.07 7.79 -13.02
CA ILE A 146 -3.25 7.87 -13.89
C ILE A 146 -2.80 7.65 -15.34
N ILE A 147 -3.35 6.62 -15.98
CA ILE A 147 -3.02 6.24 -17.36
C ILE A 147 -4.17 6.49 -18.34
N GLY A 148 -5.38 6.76 -17.85
CA GLY A 148 -6.53 7.04 -18.71
C GLY A 148 -7.73 7.63 -17.98
N GLY A 149 -8.64 8.20 -18.74
CA GLY A 149 -9.94 8.67 -18.29
C GLY A 149 -10.89 8.76 -19.46
N PHE A 150 -12.14 8.33 -19.24
CA PHE A 150 -13.14 8.20 -20.29
C PHE A 150 -14.46 8.77 -19.80
N SER A 151 -15.09 9.61 -20.65
CA SER A 151 -16.49 9.99 -20.47
C SER A 151 -17.37 8.94 -21.16
N LEU A 152 -18.42 8.51 -20.48
CA LEU A 152 -19.30 7.46 -20.97
C LEU A 152 -20.62 8.03 -21.50
N ARG A 153 -21.30 7.27 -22.37
CA ARG A 153 -22.57 7.70 -23.00
C ARG A 153 -23.69 7.94 -22.01
N ASP A 154 -23.68 7.24 -20.90
CA ASP A 154 -24.68 7.39 -19.83
C ASP A 154 -24.42 8.60 -18.91
N GLY A 155 -23.42 9.44 -19.24
CA GLY A 155 -23.03 10.60 -18.46
C GLY A 155 -22.12 10.27 -17.26
N SER A 156 -21.79 9.01 -17.05
CA SER A 156 -20.79 8.59 -16.05
C SER A 156 -19.36 8.72 -16.59
N SER A 157 -18.34 8.44 -15.75
CA SER A 157 -16.95 8.52 -16.20
C SER A 157 -16.08 7.44 -15.57
N LEU A 158 -15.01 7.06 -16.29
CA LEU A 158 -13.98 6.17 -15.78
C LEU A 158 -12.66 6.89 -15.59
N LEU A 159 -11.95 6.54 -14.52
CA LEU A 159 -10.57 6.89 -14.30
C LEU A 159 -9.77 5.61 -14.11
N VAL A 160 -8.66 5.47 -14.81
CA VAL A 160 -7.83 4.27 -14.80
C VAL A 160 -6.44 4.62 -14.28
N ILE A 161 -6.00 3.89 -13.26
CA ILE A 161 -4.62 3.95 -12.78
C ILE A 161 -3.91 2.62 -13.06
N SER A 162 -2.60 2.67 -13.28
CA SER A 162 -1.78 1.47 -13.37
C SER A 162 -1.46 0.91 -11.99
N LYS A 163 -1.34 -0.43 -11.90
CA LYS A 163 -0.80 -1.15 -10.75
C LYS A 163 0.02 -2.36 -11.20
N ASP A 164 0.88 -2.88 -10.34
CA ASP A 164 1.51 -4.18 -10.55
C ASP A 164 0.48 -5.32 -10.43
N GLU A 165 0.68 -6.41 -11.16
CA GLU A 165 -0.24 -7.56 -11.10
C GLU A 165 -0.26 -8.25 -9.73
N ASN A 166 0.80 -8.09 -8.94
CA ASN A 166 0.90 -8.60 -7.56
C ASN A 166 0.46 -7.58 -6.50
N GLU A 167 -0.23 -6.53 -6.87
CA GLU A 167 -0.84 -5.59 -5.94
C GLU A 167 -2.33 -5.91 -5.79
N TYR A 168 -2.74 -6.12 -4.56
CA TYR A 168 -4.08 -6.59 -4.20
C TYR A 168 -4.77 -5.60 -3.28
N PRO A 169 -6.11 -5.42 -3.37
CA PRO A 169 -6.87 -4.61 -2.42
C PRO A 169 -6.63 -5.09 -0.99
N LEU A 170 -6.25 -4.19 -0.09
CA LEU A 170 -5.94 -4.55 1.30
C LEU A 170 -7.16 -5.16 2.02
N ARG A 171 -8.37 -4.82 1.64
CA ARG A 171 -9.60 -5.37 2.21
C ARG A 171 -9.76 -6.89 2.04
N LEU A 172 -8.99 -7.51 1.14
CA LEU A 172 -8.97 -8.97 0.97
C LEU A 172 -8.10 -9.67 2.03
N PHE A 173 -7.39 -8.91 2.86
CA PHE A 173 -6.48 -9.41 3.89
C PHE A 173 -7.05 -9.10 5.27
N GLN A 174 -7.54 -10.12 5.94
CA GLN A 174 -8.08 -9.99 7.29
C GLN A 174 -7.43 -11.02 8.22
N GLY A 175 -7.40 -10.68 9.49
CA GLY A 175 -6.88 -11.57 10.50
C GLY A 175 -5.38 -11.84 10.35
N LEU A 176 -4.61 -10.87 9.91
CA LEU A 176 -3.17 -10.97 9.74
C LEU A 176 -2.44 -11.21 11.07
N SER A 177 -1.28 -11.85 11.00
CA SER A 177 -0.40 -11.98 12.16
C SER A 177 0.08 -10.60 12.63
N GLY A 178 0.46 -10.50 13.90
CA GLY A 178 0.96 -9.23 14.46
C GLY A 178 2.17 -8.68 13.70
N ARG A 179 3.03 -9.55 13.16
CA ARG A 179 4.17 -9.10 12.36
C ARG A 179 3.77 -8.58 10.98
N HIS A 180 2.77 -9.20 10.33
CA HIS A 180 2.23 -8.69 9.07
C HIS A 180 1.46 -7.38 9.28
N THR A 181 0.68 -7.28 10.37
CA THR A 181 0.03 -6.02 10.78
C THR A 181 1.08 -4.92 11.00
N ALA A 182 2.16 -5.23 11.72
CA ALA A 182 3.25 -4.28 11.97
C ALA A 182 3.95 -3.83 10.69
N TRP A 183 4.15 -4.74 9.74
CA TRP A 183 4.67 -4.37 8.43
C TRP A 183 3.74 -3.38 7.71
N ILE A 184 2.42 -3.64 7.69
CA ILE A 184 1.45 -2.74 7.04
C ILE A 184 1.46 -1.36 7.69
N ILE A 185 1.44 -1.28 9.03
CA ILE A 185 1.58 -0.01 9.75
C ILE A 185 2.82 0.75 9.26
N SER A 186 3.99 0.10 9.25
CA SER A 186 5.24 0.73 8.81
C SER A 186 5.17 1.31 7.40
N ARG A 187 4.39 0.68 6.49
CA ARG A 187 4.22 1.19 5.12
C ARG A 187 3.31 2.40 5.09
N ILE A 188 2.21 2.36 5.84
CA ILE A 188 1.27 3.49 5.87
C ILE A 188 1.91 4.70 6.56
N GLU A 189 2.74 4.50 7.59
CA GLU A 189 3.54 5.59 8.20
C GLU A 189 4.40 6.31 7.15
N ASN A 190 5.10 5.57 6.28
CA ASN A 190 5.86 6.17 5.19
C ASN A 190 4.98 6.99 4.22
N LEU A 191 3.77 6.49 3.89
CA LEU A 191 2.83 7.23 3.04
C LEU A 191 2.35 8.50 3.74
N CYS A 192 2.08 8.44 5.04
CA CYS A 192 1.67 9.60 5.83
C CYS A 192 2.78 10.67 5.91
N CYS A 193 4.05 10.28 5.99
CA CYS A 193 5.17 11.23 5.91
C CYS A 193 5.20 11.98 4.56
N VAL A 194 4.88 11.31 3.44
CA VAL A 194 4.78 11.98 2.13
C VAL A 194 3.59 12.94 2.10
N LEU A 195 2.44 12.54 2.64
CA LEU A 195 1.26 13.40 2.73
C LEU A 195 1.54 14.63 3.61
N GLU A 196 2.19 14.45 4.75
CA GLU A 196 2.59 15.54 5.65
C GLU A 196 3.50 16.54 4.93
N TYR A 197 4.57 16.04 4.27
CA TYR A 197 5.48 16.88 3.48
C TYR A 197 4.75 17.68 2.39
N SER A 198 3.76 17.03 1.73
CA SER A 198 2.94 17.66 0.69
C SER A 198 1.87 18.61 1.24
N GLY A 199 1.68 18.69 2.55
CA GLY A 199 0.60 19.43 3.20
C GLY A 199 -0.79 18.91 2.82
N LEU A 200 -0.91 17.58 2.63
CA LEU A 200 -2.13 16.90 2.21
C LEU A 200 -2.72 16.05 3.33
N VAL A 201 -4.03 15.99 3.37
CA VAL A 201 -4.79 15.10 4.23
C VAL A 201 -5.66 14.18 3.38
N HIS A 202 -5.57 12.89 3.66
CA HIS A 202 -6.36 11.84 3.04
C HIS A 202 -7.25 11.17 4.10
N PRO A 203 -8.50 11.62 4.30
CA PRO A 203 -9.32 11.24 5.47
C PRO A 203 -9.77 9.78 5.47
N GLN A 204 -9.60 9.08 4.34
CA GLN A 204 -10.06 7.71 4.12
C GLN A 204 -8.91 6.72 3.92
N ILE A 205 -7.74 6.95 4.53
CA ILE A 205 -6.71 5.90 4.58
C ILE A 205 -7.31 4.68 5.29
N GLY A 206 -7.34 3.54 4.60
CA GLY A 206 -8.01 2.34 5.11
C GLY A 206 -7.97 1.17 4.14
N ILE A 207 -8.60 0.07 4.53
CA ILE A 207 -8.65 -1.16 3.72
C ILE A 207 -9.28 -0.99 2.34
N ASP A 208 -10.12 0.04 2.15
CA ASP A 208 -10.83 0.32 0.89
C ASP A 208 -10.02 1.18 -0.08
N THR A 209 -8.96 1.83 0.39
CA THR A 209 -8.14 2.75 -0.40
C THR A 209 -6.73 2.25 -0.63
N LEU A 210 -6.30 1.30 0.19
CA LEU A 210 -4.96 0.74 0.16
C LEU A 210 -4.90 -0.54 -0.66
N TYR A 211 -3.80 -0.70 -1.37
CA TYR A 211 -3.37 -1.91 -2.06
C TYR A 211 -2.02 -2.35 -1.51
N ILE A 212 -1.78 -3.66 -1.46
CA ILE A 212 -0.49 -4.18 -1.00
C ILE A 212 0.12 -5.13 -2.02
N ASN A 213 1.44 -5.07 -2.14
CA ASN A 213 2.24 -6.11 -2.77
C ASN A 213 2.88 -6.96 -1.66
N PRO A 214 2.34 -8.16 -1.36
CA PRO A 214 2.84 -8.99 -0.27
C PRO A 214 4.24 -9.53 -0.52
N PHE A 215 4.66 -9.66 -1.77
CA PHE A 215 5.97 -10.20 -2.15
C PHE A 215 7.07 -9.14 -2.03
N LEU A 216 6.74 -7.89 -2.33
CA LEU A 216 7.65 -6.76 -2.24
C LEU A 216 7.48 -5.96 -0.94
N HIS A 217 6.56 -6.37 -0.05
CA HIS A 217 6.22 -5.64 1.17
C HIS A 217 5.96 -4.14 0.92
N GLN A 218 5.15 -3.84 -0.07
CA GLN A 218 4.75 -2.48 -0.42
C GLN A 218 3.29 -2.25 -0.07
N ALA A 219 2.94 -1.02 0.31
CA ALA A 219 1.57 -0.55 0.38
C ALA A 219 1.42 0.69 -0.48
N ASN A 220 0.32 0.74 -1.23
CA ASN A 220 0.01 1.79 -2.19
C ASN A 220 -1.33 2.42 -1.83
N LEU A 221 -1.39 3.74 -1.85
CA LEU A 221 -2.61 4.50 -1.56
C LEU A 221 -3.27 4.93 -2.89
N TYR A 222 -4.18 4.11 -3.40
CA TYR A 222 -4.78 4.29 -4.71
C TYR A 222 -6.18 4.91 -4.69
N GLY A 223 -7.03 4.57 -3.71
CA GLY A 223 -8.41 5.05 -3.64
C GLY A 223 -8.60 6.33 -2.84
N GLY A 224 -9.81 6.92 -2.87
CA GLY A 224 -10.24 7.97 -1.95
C GLY A 224 -9.74 9.39 -2.23
N TRP A 225 -8.97 9.62 -3.29
CA TRP A 225 -8.34 10.92 -3.60
C TRP A 225 -9.33 12.05 -3.88
N TRP A 226 -10.58 11.72 -4.22
CA TRP A 226 -11.65 12.72 -4.37
C TRP A 226 -12.11 13.32 -3.04
N LEU A 227 -11.77 12.70 -1.91
CA LEU A 227 -12.03 13.19 -0.55
C LEU A 227 -10.81 13.88 0.07
N ALA A 228 -9.62 13.67 -0.51
CA ALA A 228 -8.38 14.26 -0.02
C ALA A 228 -8.27 15.74 -0.41
N GLY A 229 -7.41 16.48 0.30
CA GLY A 229 -7.16 17.89 0.03
C GLY A 229 -6.06 18.47 0.90
N ARG A 230 -5.89 19.78 0.81
CA ARG A 230 -4.92 20.49 1.64
C ARG A 230 -5.35 20.49 3.11
N LYS A 231 -4.37 20.40 4.02
CA LYS A 231 -4.62 20.54 5.45
C LYS A 231 -5.33 21.87 5.75
N ASN A 232 -6.22 21.84 6.71
CA ASN A 232 -7.06 22.96 7.13
C ASN A 232 -8.04 23.49 6.05
N SER A 233 -8.24 22.76 4.95
CA SER A 233 -9.32 23.04 4.01
C SER A 233 -10.57 22.24 4.36
N LEU A 234 -11.72 22.68 3.88
CA LEU A 234 -12.97 21.90 4.03
C LEU A 234 -12.89 20.60 3.23
N MET A 235 -13.33 19.53 3.83
CA MET A 235 -13.53 18.25 3.14
C MET A 235 -14.59 18.42 2.04
N PRO A 236 -14.37 17.88 0.84
CA PRO A 236 -15.33 17.97 -0.25
C PRO A 236 -16.72 17.48 0.14
N GLY A 237 -17.74 18.33 -0.06
CA GLY A 237 -19.13 18.00 0.26
C GLY A 237 -19.51 18.00 1.74
N GLY A 238 -18.56 18.38 2.65
CA GLY A 238 -18.75 18.38 4.09
C GLY A 238 -18.53 19.72 4.77
N GLN A 239 -18.80 19.76 6.06
CA GLN A 239 -18.52 20.90 6.94
C GLN A 239 -17.27 20.67 7.83
N THR A 240 -16.63 19.51 7.69
CA THR A 240 -15.47 19.11 8.49
C THR A 240 -14.18 19.58 7.78
N PHE A 241 -13.25 20.13 8.55
CA PHE A 241 -11.92 20.46 8.07
C PHE A 241 -11.04 19.21 7.96
N LEU A 242 -10.15 19.23 6.98
CA LEU A 242 -9.14 18.20 6.79
C LEU A 242 -7.98 18.44 7.75
N GLU A 243 -7.91 17.64 8.80
CA GLU A 243 -6.89 17.72 9.86
C GLU A 243 -5.82 16.62 9.65
N PRO A 244 -4.52 16.92 9.84
CA PRO A 244 -3.43 15.93 9.69
C PRO A 244 -3.64 14.66 10.50
N GLU A 245 -4.25 14.75 11.69
CA GLU A 245 -4.60 13.62 12.55
C GLU A 245 -5.44 12.55 11.81
N MET A 246 -6.23 12.94 10.80
CA MET A 246 -7.04 11.99 10.01
C MET A 246 -6.17 10.97 9.25
N ASN A 247 -5.00 11.39 8.75
CA ASN A 247 -4.04 10.47 8.13
C ASN A 247 -3.59 9.40 9.13
N LEU A 248 -3.21 9.82 10.33
CA LEU A 248 -2.66 8.97 11.38
C LEU A 248 -3.74 8.06 12.00
N MET A 249 -4.95 8.59 12.17
CA MET A 249 -6.11 7.77 12.56
C MET A 249 -6.45 6.71 11.51
N GLY A 250 -6.17 6.98 10.23
CA GLY A 250 -6.26 6.00 9.15
C GLY A 250 -5.35 4.80 9.37
N ILE A 251 -4.14 5.01 9.90
CA ILE A 251 -3.20 3.93 10.27
C ILE A 251 -3.83 3.04 11.33
N ARG A 252 -4.37 3.64 12.42
CA ARG A 252 -4.98 2.92 13.55
C ARG A 252 -6.17 2.07 13.09
N ARG A 253 -7.07 2.66 12.29
CA ARG A 253 -8.23 1.95 11.73
C ARG A 253 -7.81 0.80 10.82
N THR A 254 -6.83 1.04 9.94
CA THR A 254 -6.32 0.00 9.06
C THR A 254 -5.73 -1.16 9.85
N ALA A 255 -4.89 -0.86 10.85
CA ALA A 255 -4.27 -1.86 11.71
C ALA A 255 -5.31 -2.70 12.47
N ALA A 256 -6.34 -2.09 13.04
CA ALA A 256 -7.44 -2.78 13.71
C ALA A 256 -8.18 -3.72 12.74
N ASN A 257 -8.46 -3.26 11.53
CA ASN A 257 -9.15 -4.07 10.51
C ASN A 257 -8.32 -5.28 10.07
N VAL A 258 -7.06 -5.07 9.66
CA VAL A 258 -6.23 -6.17 9.12
C VAL A 258 -5.83 -7.18 10.18
N SER A 259 -5.74 -6.77 11.46
CA SER A 259 -5.50 -7.68 12.58
C SER A 259 -6.76 -8.47 13.00
N GLY A 260 -7.92 -8.16 12.40
CA GLY A 260 -9.17 -8.90 12.60
C GLY A 260 -10.05 -8.41 13.74
N TYR A 261 -9.77 -7.23 14.33
CA TYR A 261 -10.61 -6.66 15.38
C TYR A 261 -11.76 -5.80 14.82
N GLY A 262 -11.63 -5.29 13.59
CA GLY A 262 -12.66 -4.46 12.94
C GLY A 262 -12.77 -3.03 13.48
N ASP A 263 -12.59 -2.83 14.78
CA ASP A 263 -12.68 -1.53 15.45
C ASP A 263 -11.51 -1.29 16.40
N ILE A 264 -11.02 -0.04 16.47
CA ILE A 264 -9.88 0.35 17.33
C ILE A 264 -10.16 0.06 18.80
N GLY A 265 -11.37 0.30 19.28
CA GLY A 265 -11.76 0.09 20.67
C GLY A 265 -11.71 -1.38 21.11
N GLN A 266 -11.82 -2.32 20.16
CA GLN A 266 -11.79 -3.75 20.42
C GLN A 266 -10.38 -4.35 20.42
N VAL A 267 -9.38 -3.60 19.96
CA VAL A 267 -8.00 -4.09 19.86
C VAL A 267 -7.45 -4.42 21.23
N SER A 268 -6.88 -5.62 21.39
CA SER A 268 -6.27 -6.08 22.64
C SER A 268 -4.95 -6.80 22.37
N GLY A 269 -4.06 -6.78 23.35
CA GLY A 269 -2.83 -7.58 23.31
C GLY A 269 -3.14 -9.07 23.41
N SER A 270 -2.43 -9.86 22.62
CA SER A 270 -2.56 -11.33 22.57
C SER A 270 -1.25 -11.94 22.09
N GLU A 271 -1.14 -13.27 22.09
CA GLU A 271 -0.01 -13.96 21.46
C GLU A 271 0.17 -13.56 19.99
N ARG A 272 -0.94 -13.25 19.30
CA ARG A 272 -0.96 -12.85 17.90
C ARG A 272 -0.58 -11.39 17.70
N LEU A 273 -1.02 -10.49 18.58
CA LEU A 273 -0.76 -9.04 18.51
C LEU A 273 -0.13 -8.59 19.83
N PRO A 274 1.19 -8.31 19.88
CA PRO A 274 1.86 -7.83 21.09
C PRO A 274 1.13 -6.65 21.74
N ALA A 275 1.08 -6.60 23.08
CA ALA A 275 0.37 -5.58 23.85
C ALA A 275 0.81 -4.15 23.46
N VAL A 276 2.12 -3.93 23.28
CA VAL A 276 2.65 -2.61 22.89
C VAL A 276 2.16 -2.15 21.52
N ILE A 277 1.89 -3.08 20.58
CA ILE A 277 1.29 -2.76 19.28
C ILE A 277 -0.20 -2.46 19.46
N ALA A 278 -0.90 -3.25 20.29
CA ALA A 278 -2.31 -2.97 20.61
C ALA A 278 -2.47 -1.59 21.26
N ASP A 279 -1.56 -1.21 22.15
CA ASP A 279 -1.55 0.10 22.80
C ASP A 279 -1.27 1.23 21.80
N PHE A 280 -0.34 1.03 20.85
CA PHE A 280 -0.12 1.97 19.76
C PHE A 280 -1.37 2.16 18.89
N ILE A 281 -2.06 1.09 18.53
CA ILE A 281 -3.28 1.15 17.71
C ILE A 281 -4.40 1.91 18.45
N LYS A 282 -4.57 1.69 19.75
CA LYS A 282 -5.57 2.40 20.58
C LYS A 282 -5.14 3.81 20.96
N GLY A 283 -3.85 4.08 20.92
CA GLY A 283 -3.29 5.35 21.35
C GLY A 283 -3.67 6.51 20.44
N LYS A 284 -3.73 7.72 21.03
CA LYS A 284 -3.88 8.94 20.26
C LYS A 284 -2.64 9.13 19.37
N PRO A 285 -2.82 9.48 18.07
CA PRO A 285 -1.71 9.83 17.19
C PRO A 285 -0.89 11.03 17.73
N ARG A 286 0.33 11.15 17.25
CA ARG A 286 1.18 12.32 17.48
C ARG A 286 0.69 13.52 16.66
N GLU A 287 1.33 14.67 16.86
CA GLU A 287 0.92 15.92 16.18
C GLU A 287 1.19 15.89 14.68
N ASP A 288 2.25 15.20 14.25
CA ASP A 288 2.60 15.04 12.86
C ASP A 288 3.06 13.59 12.52
N ALA A 289 3.16 13.31 11.24
CA ALA A 289 3.50 11.97 10.75
C ALA A 289 4.96 11.56 11.08
N TYR A 290 5.87 12.48 11.25
CA TYR A 290 7.27 12.15 11.54
C TYR A 290 7.43 11.71 12.99
N GLU A 291 6.75 12.40 13.92
CA GLU A 291 6.72 12.02 15.34
C GLU A 291 5.96 10.69 15.55
N ASP A 292 4.86 10.49 14.82
CA ASP A 292 4.10 9.25 14.91
C ASP A 292 4.92 8.06 14.37
N PHE A 293 5.65 8.26 13.28
CA PHE A 293 6.55 7.26 12.74
C PHE A 293 7.72 6.95 13.70
N ALA A 294 8.27 7.95 14.39
CA ALA A 294 9.30 7.73 15.41
C ALA A 294 8.75 6.90 16.58
N LEU A 295 7.54 7.22 17.07
CA LEU A 295 6.85 6.42 18.09
C LEU A 295 6.61 4.99 17.61
N TRP A 296 6.21 4.81 16.35
CA TRP A 296 6.04 3.49 15.77
C TRP A 296 7.34 2.67 15.73
N ASP A 297 8.46 3.29 15.37
CA ASP A 297 9.77 2.64 15.38
C ASP A 297 10.17 2.13 16.78
N GLU A 298 9.97 2.95 17.80
CA GLU A 298 10.17 2.52 19.19
C GLU A 298 9.24 1.36 19.59
N THR A 299 7.97 1.44 19.16
CA THR A 299 6.98 0.39 19.41
C THR A 299 7.38 -0.93 18.79
N LEU A 300 7.89 -0.92 17.55
CA LEU A 300 8.41 -2.12 16.87
C LEU A 300 9.58 -2.76 17.60
N ILE A 301 10.52 -1.95 18.08
CA ILE A 301 11.68 -2.43 18.84
C ILE A 301 11.21 -3.07 20.16
N LYS A 302 10.28 -2.42 20.86
CA LYS A 302 9.70 -2.97 22.11
C LYS A 302 8.95 -4.28 21.87
N ALA A 303 8.24 -4.40 20.74
CA ALA A 303 7.44 -5.59 20.41
C ALA A 303 8.29 -6.79 19.99
N TYR A 304 9.34 -6.56 19.21
CA TYR A 304 10.04 -7.63 18.48
C TYR A 304 11.56 -7.61 18.63
N GLY A 305 12.13 -6.62 19.29
CA GLY A 305 13.57 -6.43 19.44
C GLY A 305 14.21 -5.93 18.15
N GLU A 306 14.35 -6.77 17.17
CA GLU A 306 14.91 -6.44 15.86
C GLU A 306 13.85 -6.52 14.74
N ARG A 307 14.06 -5.74 13.69
CA ARG A 307 13.22 -5.81 12.48
C ARG A 307 13.61 -7.04 11.67
N LYS A 308 12.64 -7.93 11.44
CA LYS A 308 12.79 -9.10 10.57
C LYS A 308 11.83 -9.01 9.40
N PHE A 309 12.35 -9.26 8.20
CA PHE A 309 11.51 -9.55 7.05
C PHE A 309 10.80 -10.90 7.27
N ILE A 310 9.50 -10.95 7.01
CA ILE A 310 8.70 -12.16 7.08
C ILE A 310 8.08 -12.38 5.73
N GLU A 311 8.32 -13.56 5.15
CA GLU A 311 7.69 -13.95 3.92
C GLU A 311 6.16 -14.03 4.09
N PHE A 312 5.44 -13.51 3.11
CA PHE A 312 3.99 -13.59 3.04
C PHE A 312 3.64 -14.73 2.07
N ASP A 313 3.33 -15.91 2.64
CA ASP A 313 2.92 -17.07 1.84
C ASP A 313 1.49 -16.88 1.31
N THR A 314 1.38 -16.33 0.11
CA THR A 314 0.11 -16.11 -0.57
C THR A 314 0.25 -16.21 -2.09
N ASP A 315 -0.87 -16.34 -2.78
CA ASP A 315 -1.02 -16.29 -4.23
C ASP A 315 -2.46 -15.88 -4.60
N ASP A 316 -2.74 -15.70 -5.89
CA ASP A 316 -4.05 -15.27 -6.37
C ASP A 316 -5.19 -16.19 -5.91
N SER A 317 -4.96 -17.49 -5.78
CA SER A 317 -6.02 -18.43 -5.35
C SER A 317 -6.34 -18.28 -3.85
N LYS A 318 -5.33 -17.99 -3.03
CA LYS A 318 -5.53 -17.72 -1.60
C LYS A 318 -6.21 -16.37 -1.35
N ILE A 319 -5.94 -15.37 -2.22
CA ILE A 319 -6.47 -14.01 -2.08
C ILE A 319 -7.90 -13.90 -2.62
N TYR A 320 -8.14 -14.41 -3.82
CA TYR A 320 -9.44 -14.29 -4.50
C TYR A 320 -10.34 -15.53 -4.33
N GLY A 321 -9.81 -16.60 -3.75
CA GLY A 321 -10.47 -17.89 -3.68
C GLY A 321 -10.23 -18.75 -4.93
N GLU A 322 -10.54 -20.04 -4.82
CA GLU A 322 -10.40 -20.95 -5.98
C GLU A 322 -11.54 -20.80 -7.02
N GLY A 323 -12.51 -19.89 -6.77
CA GLY A 323 -13.61 -19.51 -7.68
C GLY A 323 -14.54 -20.67 -8.03
#